data_269a8bbf17ca9cd2fac6985ed3c5563c
#
_entry.id   269a8bbf17ca9cd2fac6985ed3c5563c
#
_cell.length_a   1.000
_cell.length_b   1.000
_cell.length_c   1.000
_cell.angle_alpha   90.00
_cell.angle_beta   90.00
_cell.angle_gamma   90.00
#
_symmetry.space_group_name_H-M   'P 1'
#
loop_
_entity.id
_entity.type
_entity.pdbx_description
1 polymer ?
#
loop_
_entity_poly.entity_id
_entity_poly.type
_entity_poly.pdbx_seq_one_letter_code
_entity_poly.pdbx_strand_id
1 'polypeptide(L)'
;MNTLNKQKILKNLSKEVVNLEIYNTIDSTNEECKRLELKKDFHVIISEHQTMGRGRLGKTWSSPSSGNIYMSIYSKETINTAPLSLIVGFICANVINSMIQTKDVGLKWPNDIILAKKKIGGILIEKEVMGSNINNIVGIGINLNHPNKEEWWGDLSSFNISTMRNELINGILKNYIDFCEYGIDSWEEKWHELCVHMNLNIKIKHNKKIIETGLFDGINSDGSLRLRLPSNKIINYEHGEISIEGIY
;
A
#
# COMPACT_ATOMS: atom_id res chain seq x y z
N MET A 1 -16.02 -4.66 -17.42
CA MET A 1 -15.19 -4.76 -16.18
C MET A 1 -14.90 -6.21 -15.89
N ASN A 2 -13.68 -6.54 -15.44
CA ASN A 2 -13.35 -7.90 -15.01
C ASN A 2 -13.90 -8.11 -13.59
N THR A 3 -14.94 -8.93 -13.46
CA THR A 3 -15.61 -9.21 -12.18
C THR A 3 -14.64 -9.89 -11.22
N LEU A 4 -14.67 -9.56 -9.95
CA LEU A 4 -13.90 -10.24 -8.92
C LEU A 4 -14.27 -11.73 -8.90
N ASN A 5 -13.26 -12.59 -9.02
CA ASN A 5 -13.42 -14.03 -9.08
C ASN A 5 -12.56 -14.73 -8.03
N LYS A 6 -13.21 -15.30 -7.02
CA LYS A 6 -12.57 -15.96 -5.89
C LYS A 6 -11.59 -17.07 -6.30
N GLN A 7 -11.93 -17.86 -7.32
CA GLN A 7 -11.08 -18.97 -7.79
C GLN A 7 -9.80 -18.46 -8.43
N LYS A 8 -9.88 -17.38 -9.23
CA LYS A 8 -8.71 -16.76 -9.86
C LYS A 8 -7.82 -16.08 -8.81
N ILE A 9 -8.43 -15.34 -7.86
CA ILE A 9 -7.70 -14.64 -6.80
C ILE A 9 -6.96 -15.63 -5.89
N LEU A 10 -7.58 -16.77 -5.56
CA LEU A 10 -6.98 -17.79 -4.69
C LEU A 10 -6.18 -18.86 -5.46
N LYS A 11 -5.91 -18.67 -6.74
CA LYS A 11 -5.14 -19.64 -7.52
C LYS A 11 -3.75 -19.84 -6.91
N ASN A 12 -3.40 -21.13 -6.63
CA ASN A 12 -2.14 -21.54 -6.00
C ASN A 12 -1.91 -20.98 -4.58
N LEU A 13 -2.94 -20.47 -3.92
CA LEU A 13 -2.91 -20.14 -2.48
C LEU A 13 -3.64 -21.24 -1.70
N SER A 14 -3.09 -21.59 -0.53
CA SER A 14 -3.74 -22.59 0.34
C SER A 14 -5.05 -22.06 0.90
N LYS A 15 -6.13 -22.81 0.69
CA LYS A 15 -7.45 -22.51 1.25
C LYS A 15 -7.51 -22.73 2.76
N GLU A 16 -6.54 -23.40 3.34
CA GLU A 16 -6.45 -23.60 4.80
C GLU A 16 -5.85 -22.34 5.45
N VAL A 17 -4.95 -21.66 4.74
CA VAL A 17 -4.24 -20.48 5.23
C VAL A 17 -4.99 -19.17 4.94
N VAL A 18 -5.68 -19.07 3.80
CA VAL A 18 -6.36 -17.86 3.37
C VAL A 18 -7.87 -18.02 3.36
N ASN A 19 -8.59 -17.10 4.00
CA ASN A 19 -10.01 -16.87 3.78
C ASN A 19 -10.19 -15.62 2.93
N LEU A 20 -11.11 -15.65 1.95
CA LEU A 20 -11.42 -14.51 1.09
C LEU A 20 -12.92 -14.23 1.07
N GLU A 21 -13.26 -12.98 1.34
CA GLU A 21 -14.62 -12.47 1.20
C GLU A 21 -14.67 -11.32 0.20
N ILE A 22 -15.71 -11.30 -0.62
CA ILE A 22 -15.91 -10.29 -1.67
C ILE A 22 -17.28 -9.65 -1.46
N TYR A 23 -17.28 -8.33 -1.37
CA TYR A 23 -18.47 -7.51 -1.18
C TYR A 23 -18.74 -6.64 -2.41
N ASN A 24 -19.99 -6.44 -2.76
CA ASN A 24 -20.35 -5.45 -3.78
C ASN A 24 -20.21 -4.03 -3.23
N THR A 25 -20.68 -3.82 -2.00
CA THR A 25 -20.61 -2.54 -1.30
C THR A 25 -20.42 -2.76 0.19
N ILE A 26 -19.52 -2.00 0.78
CA ILE A 26 -19.25 -2.00 2.22
C ILE A 26 -18.87 -0.58 2.65
N ASP A 27 -18.86 -0.28 3.94
CA ASP A 27 -18.35 1.00 4.44
C ASP A 27 -16.83 1.12 4.22
N SER A 28 -16.06 0.17 4.74
CA SER A 28 -14.61 0.09 4.57
C SER A 28 -14.12 -1.36 4.72
N THR A 29 -13.24 -1.79 3.84
CA THR A 29 -12.61 -3.12 3.95
C THR A 29 -11.75 -3.25 5.21
N ASN A 30 -11.11 -2.17 5.68
CA ASN A 30 -10.38 -2.17 6.95
C ASN A 30 -11.32 -2.30 8.16
N GLU A 31 -12.46 -1.60 8.14
CA GLU A 31 -13.43 -1.69 9.24
C GLU A 31 -14.09 -3.07 9.30
N GLU A 32 -14.30 -3.71 8.14
CA GLU A 32 -14.84 -5.07 8.13
C GLU A 32 -13.85 -6.07 8.76
N CYS A 33 -12.55 -5.92 8.53
CA CYS A 33 -11.54 -6.74 9.20
C CYS A 33 -11.68 -6.69 10.74
N LYS A 34 -12.01 -5.54 11.31
CA LYS A 34 -12.20 -5.37 12.76
C LYS A 34 -13.47 -6.03 13.30
N ARG A 35 -14.45 -6.33 12.43
CA ARG A 35 -15.71 -7.02 12.80
C ARG A 35 -15.60 -8.51 12.76
N LEU A 36 -14.53 -9.04 12.16
CA LEU A 36 -14.34 -10.45 11.93
C LEU A 36 -13.38 -11.06 12.95
N GLU A 37 -13.66 -12.30 13.33
CA GLU A 37 -12.71 -13.11 14.06
C GLU A 37 -11.69 -13.71 13.09
N LEU A 38 -10.40 -13.60 13.38
CA LEU A 38 -9.33 -14.18 12.58
C LEU A 38 -9.29 -15.71 12.78
N LYS A 39 -9.92 -16.45 11.87
CA LYS A 39 -10.03 -17.92 11.91
C LYS A 39 -8.93 -18.66 11.16
N LYS A 40 -8.19 -17.94 10.31
CA LYS A 40 -7.06 -18.43 9.51
C LYS A 40 -5.91 -17.44 9.62
N ASP A 41 -4.74 -17.81 9.09
CA ASP A 41 -3.57 -16.95 9.15
C ASP A 41 -3.80 -15.62 8.42
N PHE A 42 -4.56 -15.66 7.31
CA PHE A 42 -4.92 -14.47 6.54
C PHE A 42 -6.42 -14.45 6.23
N HIS A 43 -7.05 -13.32 6.53
CA HIS A 43 -8.43 -13.03 6.13
C HIS A 43 -8.42 -11.85 5.18
N VAL A 44 -8.87 -12.04 3.95
CA VAL A 44 -8.83 -11.07 2.87
C VAL A 44 -10.23 -10.57 2.58
N ILE A 45 -10.42 -9.26 2.66
CA ILE A 45 -11.67 -8.57 2.34
C ILE A 45 -11.45 -7.73 1.11
N ILE A 46 -12.30 -7.90 0.10
CA ILE A 46 -12.27 -7.09 -1.13
C ILE A 46 -13.67 -6.53 -1.40
N SER A 47 -13.73 -5.28 -1.85
CA SER A 47 -15.01 -4.67 -2.23
C SER A 47 -14.95 -4.01 -3.60
N GLU A 48 -16.09 -4.00 -4.32
CA GLU A 48 -16.26 -3.22 -5.55
C GLU A 48 -16.46 -1.73 -5.26
N HIS A 49 -17.05 -1.40 -4.10
CA HIS A 49 -17.35 -0.04 -3.67
C HIS A 49 -17.19 0.12 -2.15
N GLN A 50 -16.59 1.24 -1.71
CA GLN A 50 -16.58 1.62 -0.29
C GLN A 50 -17.31 2.94 -0.12
N THR A 51 -18.29 2.98 0.80
CA THR A 51 -19.02 4.23 1.12
C THR A 51 -18.25 5.14 2.06
N MET A 52 -17.33 4.59 2.84
CA MET A 52 -16.50 5.30 3.83
C MET A 52 -15.03 4.85 3.73
N GLY A 53 -14.48 4.79 2.51
CA GLY A 53 -13.08 4.42 2.28
C GLY A 53 -12.12 5.33 3.05
N ARG A 54 -11.09 4.75 3.66
CA ARG A 54 -10.19 5.44 4.60
C ARG A 54 -8.78 5.56 4.08
N GLY A 55 -8.16 6.71 4.34
CA GLY A 55 -6.74 6.97 4.17
C GLY A 55 -6.09 7.37 5.49
N ARG A 56 -4.79 7.66 5.47
CA ARG A 56 -4.04 8.11 6.65
C ARG A 56 -4.54 9.48 7.14
N LEU A 57 -4.35 9.71 8.45
CA LEU A 57 -4.65 11.00 9.10
C LEU A 57 -6.11 11.46 8.89
N GLY A 58 -7.06 10.51 8.92
CA GLY A 58 -8.49 10.80 8.77
C GLY A 58 -8.91 11.21 7.35
N LYS A 59 -8.04 11.11 6.35
CA LYS A 59 -8.40 11.38 4.95
C LYS A 59 -9.32 10.30 4.39
N THR A 60 -10.19 10.68 3.47
CA THR A 60 -11.03 9.75 2.71
C THR A 60 -10.24 9.15 1.54
N TRP A 61 -10.47 7.87 1.26
CA TRP A 61 -10.06 7.20 0.03
C TRP A 61 -11.28 7.05 -0.88
N SER A 62 -11.27 7.72 -2.03
CA SER A 62 -12.35 7.61 -3.02
C SER A 62 -12.44 6.20 -3.58
N SER A 63 -13.58 5.55 -3.44
CA SER A 63 -13.76 4.13 -3.76
C SER A 63 -15.00 3.86 -4.60
N PRO A 64 -15.16 4.49 -5.80
CA PRO A 64 -16.30 4.24 -6.67
C PRO A 64 -16.28 2.80 -7.23
N SER A 65 -17.46 2.28 -7.61
CA SER A 65 -17.57 0.98 -8.29
C SER A 65 -17.11 1.10 -9.73
N SER A 66 -15.81 1.06 -9.96
CA SER A 66 -15.16 1.28 -11.26
C SER A 66 -14.11 0.22 -11.64
N GLY A 67 -14.05 -0.89 -10.89
CA GLY A 67 -13.10 -1.97 -11.13
C GLY A 67 -11.70 -1.72 -10.56
N ASN A 68 -11.55 -0.78 -9.65
CA ASN A 68 -10.32 -0.54 -8.88
C ASN A 68 -10.11 -1.64 -7.83
N ILE A 69 -8.97 -1.65 -7.15
CA ILE A 69 -8.69 -2.57 -6.04
C ILE A 69 -8.91 -1.83 -4.72
N TYR A 70 -9.83 -2.34 -3.92
CA TYR A 70 -10.04 -1.99 -2.53
C TYR A 70 -10.00 -3.27 -1.73
N MET A 71 -8.87 -3.53 -1.10
CA MET A 71 -8.58 -4.78 -0.43
C MET A 71 -7.97 -4.52 0.95
N SER A 72 -8.37 -5.32 1.92
CA SER A 72 -7.69 -5.38 3.21
C SER A 72 -7.28 -6.82 3.52
N ILE A 73 -6.09 -6.99 4.08
CA ILE A 73 -5.58 -8.27 4.57
C ILE A 73 -5.48 -8.16 6.09
N TYR A 74 -6.21 -9.02 6.79
CA TYR A 74 -6.18 -9.16 8.23
C TYR A 74 -5.33 -10.37 8.59
N SER A 75 -4.30 -10.19 9.39
CA SER A 75 -3.35 -11.25 9.77
C SER A 75 -2.81 -10.99 11.17
N LYS A 76 -2.29 -12.04 11.82
CA LYS A 76 -1.49 -11.88 13.03
C LYS A 76 -0.26 -11.00 12.73
N GLU A 77 0.27 -10.36 13.77
CA GLU A 77 1.54 -9.64 13.65
C GLU A 77 2.63 -10.63 13.22
N THR A 78 3.38 -10.23 12.18
CA THR A 78 4.50 -11.05 11.71
C THR A 78 5.71 -10.87 12.63
N ILE A 79 6.55 -11.90 12.73
CA ILE A 79 7.85 -11.83 13.45
C ILE A 79 8.79 -10.82 12.76
N ASN A 80 8.52 -10.51 11.50
CA ASN A 80 9.33 -9.57 10.73
C ASN A 80 9.04 -8.13 11.17
N THR A 81 10.06 -7.45 11.67
CA THR A 81 9.99 -6.08 12.18
C THR A 81 10.02 -5.00 11.09
N ALA A 82 10.09 -5.40 9.81
CA ALA A 82 10.12 -4.45 8.70
C ALA A 82 8.83 -3.59 8.65
N PRO A 83 8.93 -2.32 8.26
CA PRO A 83 7.79 -1.41 8.23
C PRO A 83 6.78 -1.80 7.14
N LEU A 84 5.68 -2.42 7.54
CA LEU A 84 4.68 -3.02 6.64
C LEU A 84 4.19 -2.08 5.53
N SER A 85 4.03 -0.78 5.82
CA SER A 85 3.57 0.19 4.81
C SER A 85 4.54 0.27 3.62
N LEU A 86 5.85 0.25 3.90
CA LEU A 86 6.89 0.31 2.86
C LEU A 86 7.00 -1.01 2.11
N ILE A 87 6.96 -2.11 2.85
CA ILE A 87 7.03 -3.46 2.26
C ILE A 87 5.83 -3.73 1.35
N VAL A 88 4.62 -3.44 1.81
CA VAL A 88 3.41 -3.67 1.00
C VAL A 88 3.38 -2.76 -0.22
N GLY A 89 3.81 -1.51 -0.07
CA GLY A 89 4.00 -0.61 -1.22
C GLY A 89 4.98 -1.17 -2.24
N PHE A 90 6.13 -1.69 -1.78
CA PHE A 90 7.14 -2.35 -2.61
C PHE A 90 6.57 -3.59 -3.33
N ILE A 91 5.87 -4.48 -2.62
CA ILE A 91 5.22 -5.65 -3.21
C ILE A 91 4.25 -5.23 -4.32
N CYS A 92 3.36 -4.26 -4.04
CA CYS A 92 2.40 -3.78 -5.02
C CYS A 92 3.08 -3.20 -6.27
N ALA A 93 4.09 -2.33 -6.09
CA ALA A 93 4.82 -1.72 -7.20
C ALA A 93 5.54 -2.77 -8.06
N ASN A 94 6.19 -3.75 -7.44
CA ASN A 94 6.87 -4.84 -8.15
C ASN A 94 5.90 -5.71 -8.95
N VAL A 95 4.78 -6.11 -8.36
CA VAL A 95 3.78 -6.92 -9.06
C VAL A 95 3.20 -6.15 -10.25
N ILE A 96 2.87 -4.87 -10.07
CA ILE A 96 2.39 -4.02 -11.16
C ILE A 96 3.46 -3.92 -12.26
N ASN A 97 4.70 -3.55 -11.92
CA ASN A 97 5.80 -3.41 -12.88
C ASN A 97 6.03 -4.69 -13.68
N SER A 98 5.98 -5.85 -13.03
CA SER A 98 6.10 -7.16 -13.68
C SER A 98 4.96 -7.41 -14.68
N MET A 99 3.73 -7.06 -14.31
CA MET A 99 2.55 -7.32 -15.14
C MET A 99 2.46 -6.41 -16.36
N ILE A 100 2.85 -5.14 -16.23
CA ILE A 100 2.82 -4.16 -17.35
C ILE A 100 4.18 -4.02 -18.04
N GLN A 101 5.17 -4.84 -17.64
CA GLN A 101 6.51 -4.90 -18.23
C GLN A 101 7.22 -3.54 -18.28
N THR A 102 7.18 -2.81 -17.15
CA THR A 102 7.85 -1.52 -16.96
C THR A 102 8.61 -1.49 -15.63
N LYS A 103 9.36 -0.41 -15.41
CA LYS A 103 9.94 -0.04 -14.10
C LYS A 103 9.48 1.34 -13.63
N ASP A 104 8.43 1.88 -14.24
CA ASP A 104 8.00 3.27 -14.03
C ASP A 104 7.10 3.43 -12.80
N VAL A 105 6.55 2.32 -12.28
CA VAL A 105 5.79 2.37 -11.03
C VAL A 105 6.77 2.44 -9.88
N GLY A 106 6.75 3.57 -9.19
CA GLY A 106 7.64 3.86 -8.08
C GLY A 106 6.91 4.09 -6.76
N LEU A 107 7.68 4.43 -5.74
CA LEU A 107 7.22 4.58 -4.36
C LEU A 107 7.50 5.98 -3.83
N LYS A 108 6.51 6.56 -3.17
CA LYS A 108 6.65 7.78 -2.38
C LYS A 108 6.43 7.46 -0.92
N TRP A 109 7.44 7.78 -0.12
CA TRP A 109 7.36 7.61 1.33
C TRP A 109 6.19 8.39 1.94
N PRO A 110 5.46 7.83 2.91
CA PRO A 110 5.67 6.50 3.50
C PRO A 110 4.77 5.40 2.92
N ASN A 111 3.85 5.68 1.99
CA ASN A 111 2.77 4.74 1.71
C ASN A 111 2.10 4.91 0.33
N ASP A 112 2.66 5.72 -0.55
CA ASP A 112 2.04 6.02 -1.85
C ASP A 112 2.74 5.27 -3.00
N ILE A 113 1.95 4.75 -3.93
CA ILE A 113 2.40 4.14 -5.18
C ILE A 113 2.20 5.17 -6.29
N ILE A 114 3.24 5.41 -7.07
CA ILE A 114 3.33 6.53 -8.02
C ILE A 114 3.59 5.99 -9.43
N LEU A 115 2.93 6.61 -10.41
CA LEU A 115 3.23 6.44 -11.83
C LEU A 115 3.14 7.81 -12.52
N ALA A 116 4.14 8.16 -13.33
CA ALA A 116 4.18 9.44 -14.04
C ALA A 116 3.90 10.66 -13.13
N LYS A 117 4.52 10.69 -11.95
CA LYS A 117 4.33 11.71 -10.88
C LYS A 117 2.91 11.80 -10.32
N LYS A 118 2.03 10.84 -10.58
CA LYS A 118 0.66 10.79 -10.05
C LYS A 118 0.49 9.62 -9.13
N LYS A 119 -0.33 9.79 -8.09
CA LYS A 119 -0.65 8.72 -7.15
C LYS A 119 -1.65 7.75 -7.77
N ILE A 120 -1.22 6.51 -7.96
CA ILE A 120 -2.06 5.41 -8.45
C ILE A 120 -2.51 4.46 -7.35
N GLY A 121 -1.90 4.52 -6.17
CA GLY A 121 -2.27 3.65 -5.06
C GLY A 121 -1.80 4.18 -3.71
N GLY A 122 -2.30 3.57 -2.65
CA GLY A 122 -1.91 3.89 -1.29
C GLY A 122 -2.14 2.73 -0.34
N ILE A 123 -1.30 2.67 0.69
CA ILE A 123 -1.31 1.64 1.73
C ILE A 123 -1.73 2.28 3.05
N LEU A 124 -2.61 1.60 3.78
CA LEU A 124 -3.06 1.98 5.13
C LEU A 124 -2.86 0.81 6.09
N ILE A 125 -1.93 0.95 7.01
CA ILE A 125 -1.71 -0.05 8.06
C ILE A 125 -2.43 0.41 9.32
N GLU A 126 -3.25 -0.48 9.87
CA GLU A 126 -3.84 -0.35 11.20
C GLU A 126 -3.47 -1.58 12.04
N LYS A 127 -3.33 -1.41 13.33
CA LYS A 127 -3.11 -2.51 14.27
C LYS A 127 -4.33 -2.67 15.18
N GLU A 128 -4.72 -3.90 15.41
CA GLU A 128 -5.76 -4.25 16.36
C GLU A 128 -5.15 -5.04 17.52
N VAL A 129 -5.40 -4.60 18.72
CA VAL A 129 -4.88 -5.26 19.94
C VAL A 129 -6.04 -6.00 20.60
N MET A 130 -5.93 -7.33 20.66
CA MET A 130 -6.90 -8.22 21.30
C MET A 130 -6.23 -9.02 22.42
N GLY A 131 -6.28 -8.50 23.65
CA GLY A 131 -5.54 -9.06 24.79
C GLY A 131 -4.02 -9.00 24.55
N SER A 132 -3.36 -10.15 24.52
CA SER A 132 -1.92 -10.26 24.21
C SER A 132 -1.61 -10.37 22.72
N ASN A 133 -2.62 -10.50 21.85
CA ASN A 133 -2.43 -10.66 20.42
C ASN A 133 -2.48 -9.30 19.72
N ILE A 134 -1.56 -9.08 18.81
CA ILE A 134 -1.57 -7.94 17.89
C ILE A 134 -1.83 -8.47 16.50
N ASN A 135 -2.83 -7.91 15.83
CA ASN A 135 -3.16 -8.22 14.46
C ASN A 135 -2.91 -7.01 13.58
N ASN A 136 -2.45 -7.25 12.36
CA ASN A 136 -2.29 -6.22 11.34
C ASN A 136 -3.49 -6.20 10.41
N ILE A 137 -3.96 -5.00 10.08
CA ILE A 137 -4.93 -4.74 9.02
C ILE A 137 -4.20 -3.95 7.95
N VAL A 138 -3.99 -4.56 6.80
CA VAL A 138 -3.24 -4.00 5.68
C VAL A 138 -4.21 -3.59 4.58
N GLY A 139 -4.61 -2.31 4.57
CA GLY A 139 -5.46 -1.72 3.54
C GLY A 139 -4.65 -1.36 2.30
N ILE A 140 -5.12 -1.79 1.13
CA ILE A 140 -4.51 -1.58 -0.18
C ILE A 140 -5.56 -0.98 -1.12
N GLY A 141 -5.32 0.26 -1.57
CA GLY A 141 -6.10 0.91 -2.61
C GLY A 141 -5.26 1.11 -3.87
N ILE A 142 -5.73 0.61 -5.04
CA ILE A 142 -5.04 0.80 -6.32
C ILE A 142 -6.06 1.22 -7.38
N ASN A 143 -5.77 2.32 -8.05
CA ASN A 143 -6.57 2.86 -9.14
C ASN A 143 -6.19 2.15 -10.46
N LEU A 144 -7.05 1.28 -10.95
CA LEU A 144 -6.92 0.66 -12.27
C LEU A 144 -7.61 1.51 -13.35
N ASN A 145 -8.77 2.09 -13.01
CA ASN A 145 -9.53 3.00 -13.86
C ASN A 145 -10.41 3.87 -12.97
N HIS A 146 -9.94 5.06 -12.60
CA HIS A 146 -10.67 5.94 -11.70
C HIS A 146 -11.46 7.01 -12.49
N PRO A 147 -12.80 7.04 -12.38
CA PRO A 147 -13.64 7.91 -13.22
C PRO A 147 -13.50 9.40 -12.90
N ASN A 148 -13.28 9.74 -11.61
CA ASN A 148 -13.10 11.11 -11.15
C ASN A 148 -11.67 11.26 -10.62
N LYS A 149 -10.87 12.13 -11.25
CA LYS A 149 -9.47 12.33 -10.90
C LYS A 149 -9.27 13.75 -10.42
N GLU A 150 -8.66 13.87 -9.25
CA GLU A 150 -7.94 15.09 -8.89
C GLU A 150 -6.68 15.18 -9.77
N GLU A 151 -6.12 16.38 -9.93
CA GLU A 151 -4.94 16.60 -10.80
C GLU A 151 -3.77 15.66 -10.46
N TRP A 152 -3.58 15.36 -9.18
CA TRP A 152 -2.51 14.52 -8.65
C TRP A 152 -2.86 13.02 -8.56
N TRP A 153 -4.09 12.61 -8.95
CA TRP A 153 -4.48 11.21 -9.03
C TRP A 153 -4.17 10.63 -10.41
N GLY A 154 -3.60 9.44 -10.41
CA GLY A 154 -3.39 8.61 -11.58
C GLY A 154 -4.11 7.29 -11.47
N ASP A 155 -4.06 6.53 -12.55
CA ASP A 155 -4.49 5.14 -12.62
C ASP A 155 -3.67 4.38 -13.67
N LEU A 156 -3.99 3.09 -13.81
CA LEU A 156 -3.33 2.16 -14.73
C LEU A 156 -4.14 1.90 -16.02
N SER A 157 -5.11 2.76 -16.35
CA SER A 157 -6.03 2.53 -17.49
C SER A 157 -5.30 2.44 -18.84
N SER A 158 -4.18 3.13 -19.01
CA SER A 158 -3.35 3.09 -20.24
C SER A 158 -2.69 1.73 -20.50
N PHE A 159 -2.62 0.84 -19.51
CA PHE A 159 -1.97 -0.47 -19.62
C PHE A 159 -2.94 -1.64 -19.76
N ASN A 160 -4.24 -1.39 -19.88
CA ASN A 160 -5.28 -2.42 -19.95
C ASN A 160 -5.26 -3.44 -18.79
N ILE A 161 -4.60 -3.13 -17.69
CA ILE A 161 -4.40 -4.02 -16.54
C ILE A 161 -5.72 -4.38 -15.83
N SER A 162 -6.77 -3.60 -16.04
CA SER A 162 -8.10 -3.88 -15.49
C SER A 162 -8.64 -5.25 -15.91
N THR A 163 -8.21 -5.79 -17.05
CA THR A 163 -8.56 -7.15 -17.50
C THR A 163 -7.85 -8.23 -16.68
N MET A 164 -6.75 -7.88 -16.02
CA MET A 164 -5.91 -8.76 -15.19
C MET A 164 -6.05 -8.47 -13.69
N ARG A 165 -7.17 -7.85 -13.28
CA ARG A 165 -7.41 -7.41 -11.89
C ARG A 165 -7.30 -8.55 -10.88
N ASN A 166 -7.86 -9.72 -11.19
CA ASN A 166 -7.82 -10.89 -10.31
C ASN A 166 -6.40 -11.44 -10.17
N GLU A 167 -5.64 -11.46 -11.25
CA GLU A 167 -4.26 -11.90 -11.32
C GLU A 167 -3.34 -10.93 -10.55
N LEU A 168 -3.60 -9.62 -10.63
CA LEU A 168 -2.88 -8.61 -9.85
C LEU A 168 -3.12 -8.80 -8.36
N ILE A 169 -4.38 -8.99 -7.94
CA ILE A 169 -4.72 -9.28 -6.55
C ILE A 169 -4.03 -10.57 -6.08
N ASN A 170 -4.09 -11.64 -6.89
CA ASN A 170 -3.41 -12.91 -6.58
C ASN A 170 -1.90 -12.72 -6.39
N GLY A 171 -1.24 -11.99 -7.32
CA GLY A 171 0.20 -11.70 -7.22
C GLY A 171 0.56 -10.93 -5.95
N ILE A 172 -0.22 -9.92 -5.59
CA ILE A 172 -0.01 -9.15 -4.35
C ILE A 172 -0.16 -10.06 -3.12
N LEU A 173 -1.24 -10.85 -3.05
CA LEU A 173 -1.49 -11.76 -1.93
C LEU A 173 -0.38 -12.78 -1.78
N LYS A 174 0.06 -13.42 -2.88
CA LYS A 174 1.13 -14.41 -2.85
C LYS A 174 2.43 -13.79 -2.31
N ASN A 175 2.86 -12.65 -2.86
CA ASN A 175 4.10 -12.02 -2.41
C ASN A 175 4.01 -11.51 -0.97
N TYR A 176 2.82 -11.09 -0.50
CA TYR A 176 2.63 -10.69 0.89
C TYR A 176 2.72 -11.90 1.85
N ILE A 177 2.13 -13.05 1.48
CA ILE A 177 2.21 -14.28 2.26
C ILE A 177 3.67 -14.78 2.31
N ASP A 178 4.34 -14.81 1.16
CA ASP A 178 5.77 -15.18 1.06
C ASP A 178 6.63 -14.24 1.94
N PHE A 179 6.35 -12.94 1.95
CA PHE A 179 7.02 -11.99 2.85
C PHE A 179 6.77 -12.32 4.33
N CYS A 180 5.54 -12.64 4.71
CA CYS A 180 5.23 -12.98 6.10
C CYS A 180 5.97 -14.24 6.58
N GLU A 181 6.26 -15.17 5.68
CA GLU A 181 6.94 -16.45 5.96
C GLU A 181 8.47 -16.34 5.90
N TYR A 182 9.00 -15.66 4.87
CA TYR A 182 10.43 -15.66 4.55
C TYR A 182 11.12 -14.30 4.69
N GLY A 183 10.35 -13.21 4.79
CA GLY A 183 10.88 -11.85 4.70
C GLY A 183 11.24 -11.44 3.28
N ILE A 184 11.94 -10.34 3.14
CA ILE A 184 12.56 -9.85 1.89
C ILE A 184 13.98 -9.43 2.20
N ASP A 185 14.95 -10.15 1.65
CA ASP A 185 16.36 -9.81 1.78
C ASP A 185 16.66 -8.46 1.12
N SER A 186 17.48 -7.64 1.78
CA SER A 186 17.89 -6.31 1.28
C SER A 186 16.69 -5.44 0.86
N TRP A 187 15.59 -5.50 1.63
CA TRP A 187 14.34 -4.80 1.27
C TRP A 187 14.52 -3.27 1.18
N GLU A 188 15.39 -2.69 2.00
CA GLU A 188 15.69 -1.25 1.98
C GLU A 188 16.30 -0.82 0.64
N GLU A 189 17.29 -1.57 0.15
CA GLU A 189 17.95 -1.32 -1.14
C GLU A 189 16.94 -1.42 -2.28
N LYS A 190 16.15 -2.48 -2.30
CA LYS A 190 15.09 -2.71 -3.29
C LYS A 190 14.01 -1.63 -3.24
N TRP A 191 13.66 -1.16 -2.05
CA TRP A 191 12.73 -0.04 -1.89
C TRP A 191 13.32 1.27 -2.43
N HIS A 192 14.61 1.54 -2.17
CA HIS A 192 15.32 2.71 -2.68
C HIS A 192 15.35 2.74 -4.22
N GLU A 193 15.50 1.59 -4.88
CA GLU A 193 15.47 1.50 -6.35
C GLU A 193 14.16 1.98 -6.95
N LEU A 194 13.04 1.80 -6.24
CA LEU A 194 11.71 2.25 -6.66
C LEU A 194 11.34 3.63 -6.11
N CYS A 195 12.15 4.23 -5.25
CA CYS A 195 11.84 5.49 -4.59
C CYS A 195 11.93 6.66 -5.57
N VAL A 196 10.78 7.34 -5.83
CA VAL A 196 10.70 8.43 -6.80
C VAL A 196 11.32 9.75 -6.32
N HIS A 197 11.78 9.83 -5.07
CA HIS A 197 12.36 11.06 -4.49
C HIS A 197 13.75 10.87 -3.90
N MET A 198 14.43 9.77 -4.21
CA MET A 198 15.84 9.60 -3.85
C MET A 198 16.68 10.77 -4.37
N ASN A 199 17.48 11.35 -3.47
CA ASN A 199 18.35 12.48 -3.78
C ASN A 199 17.63 13.75 -4.30
N LEU A 200 16.33 13.88 -4.06
CA LEU A 200 15.58 15.10 -4.36
C LEU A 200 15.39 15.96 -3.10
N ASN A 201 15.32 17.27 -3.28
CA ASN A 201 14.90 18.17 -2.22
C ASN A 201 13.41 17.99 -1.96
N ILE A 202 13.08 17.72 -0.71
CA ILE A 202 11.71 17.54 -0.23
C ILE A 202 11.40 18.50 0.93
N LYS A 203 10.11 18.74 1.14
CA LYS A 203 9.61 19.49 2.29
C LYS A 203 8.90 18.54 3.23
N ILE A 204 9.30 18.55 4.50
CA ILE A 204 8.60 17.81 5.56
C ILE A 204 7.46 18.69 6.07
N LYS A 205 6.25 18.11 6.11
CA LYS A 205 5.04 18.77 6.64
C LYS A 205 4.52 18.05 7.87
N HIS A 206 4.18 18.83 8.89
CA HIS A 206 3.41 18.41 10.05
C HIS A 206 2.22 19.35 10.21
N ASN A 207 1.00 18.81 10.34
CA ASN A 207 -0.24 19.60 10.42
C ASN A 207 -0.36 20.66 9.32
N LYS A 208 -0.07 20.26 8.07
CA LYS A 208 -0.07 21.12 6.85
C LYS A 208 0.99 22.24 6.82
N LYS A 209 1.80 22.40 7.87
CA LYS A 209 2.90 23.38 7.90
C LYS A 209 4.21 22.70 7.50
N ILE A 210 5.01 23.40 6.69
CA ILE A 210 6.39 22.96 6.41
C ILE A 210 7.21 23.20 7.67
N ILE A 211 7.84 22.14 8.17
CA ILE A 211 8.68 22.19 9.38
C ILE A 211 10.15 22.08 9.04
N GLU A 212 10.50 21.48 7.89
CA GLU A 212 11.88 21.33 7.46
C GLU A 212 11.97 21.14 5.94
N THR A 213 13.12 21.44 5.34
CA THR A 213 13.44 21.22 3.92
C THR A 213 14.85 20.66 3.80
N GLY A 214 15.03 19.64 2.98
CA GLY A 214 16.34 19.03 2.77
C GLY A 214 16.30 17.95 1.69
N LEU A 215 17.46 17.34 1.48
CA LEU A 215 17.63 16.23 0.54
C LEU A 215 17.08 14.94 1.16
N PHE A 216 16.24 14.21 0.42
CA PHE A 216 15.86 12.85 0.83
C PHE A 216 17.05 11.90 0.67
N ASP A 217 17.58 11.42 1.79
CA ASP A 217 18.80 10.61 1.88
C ASP A 217 18.48 9.11 2.03
N GLY A 218 17.22 8.72 1.87
CA GLY A 218 16.76 7.35 1.99
C GLY A 218 15.93 7.08 3.24
N ILE A 219 15.80 5.80 3.58
CA ILE A 219 15.10 5.30 4.76
C ILE A 219 16.05 4.47 5.63
N ASN A 220 15.72 4.33 6.91
CA ASN A 220 16.36 3.41 7.84
C ASN A 220 15.60 2.05 7.88
N SER A 221 16.19 1.06 8.52
CA SER A 221 15.59 -0.28 8.69
C SER A 221 14.26 -0.28 9.45
N ASP A 222 14.00 0.72 10.30
CA ASP A 222 12.72 0.94 10.98
C ASP A 222 11.69 1.67 10.10
N GLY A 223 12.06 2.05 8.86
CA GLY A 223 11.24 2.78 7.90
C GLY A 223 11.21 4.29 8.11
N SER A 224 11.93 4.83 9.08
CA SER A 224 12.05 6.28 9.23
C SER A 224 12.79 6.90 8.05
N LEU A 225 12.35 8.10 7.66
CA LEU A 225 12.94 8.88 6.57
C LEU A 225 14.21 9.57 7.06
N ARG A 226 15.29 9.51 6.28
CA ARG A 226 16.50 10.31 6.50
C ARG A 226 16.45 11.57 5.64
N LEU A 227 16.50 12.72 6.29
CA LEU A 227 16.59 14.04 5.64
C LEU A 227 17.98 14.63 5.86
N ARG A 228 18.71 14.89 4.80
CA ARG A 228 19.99 15.57 4.85
C ARG A 228 19.79 17.09 4.66
N LEU A 229 20.16 17.85 5.69
CA LEU A 229 20.12 19.30 5.65
C LEU A 229 21.28 19.88 4.83
N PRO A 230 21.21 21.16 4.42
CA PRO A 230 22.34 21.86 3.76
C PRO A 230 23.63 21.90 4.62
N SER A 231 23.49 21.77 5.93
CA SER A 231 24.62 21.65 6.88
C SER A 231 25.26 20.26 6.91
N ASN A 232 24.84 19.32 6.07
CA ASN A 232 25.16 17.89 6.09
C ASN A 232 24.68 17.13 7.35
N LYS A 233 23.94 17.77 8.24
CA LYS A 233 23.29 17.08 9.36
C LYS A 233 22.15 16.21 8.82
N ILE A 234 22.05 14.96 9.32
CA ILE A 234 20.93 14.06 9.03
C ILE A 234 19.92 14.14 10.17
N ILE A 235 18.63 14.27 9.81
CA ILE A 235 17.51 14.20 10.73
C ILE A 235 16.63 13.02 10.28
N ASN A 236 16.22 12.17 11.24
CA ASN A 236 15.32 11.08 11.00
C ASN A 236 13.88 11.49 11.36
N TYR A 237 12.93 11.10 10.50
CA TYR A 237 11.51 11.36 10.69
C TYR A 237 10.72 10.05 10.66
N GLU A 238 9.98 9.79 11.72
CA GLU A 238 9.01 8.69 11.75
C GLU A 238 7.78 9.01 10.88
N HIS A 239 7.12 7.96 10.39
CA HIS A 239 6.01 8.09 9.42
C HIS A 239 4.64 8.47 10.03
N GLY A 240 4.54 8.75 11.34
CA GLY A 240 3.29 9.02 12.06
C GLY A 240 2.48 10.18 11.46
N GLU A 241 2.74 11.38 11.95
CA GLU A 241 1.96 12.59 11.62
C GLU A 241 2.52 13.44 10.48
N ILE A 242 3.65 13.03 9.90
CA ILE A 242 4.29 13.81 8.85
C ILE A 242 3.94 13.33 7.44
N SER A 243 4.07 14.25 6.49
CA SER A 243 3.96 14.00 5.06
C SER A 243 5.06 14.75 4.31
N ILE A 244 5.36 14.30 3.09
CA ILE A 244 6.33 14.98 2.22
C ILE A 244 5.65 15.63 1.03
N GLU A 245 6.17 16.79 0.61
CA GLU A 245 5.78 17.51 -0.60
C GLU A 245 6.98 17.65 -1.52
N GLY A 246 6.73 17.71 -2.85
CA GLY A 246 7.75 17.99 -3.86
C GLY A 246 7.75 17.03 -5.05
N ILE A 247 6.76 16.11 -5.15
CA ILE A 247 6.70 15.13 -6.25
C ILE A 247 5.47 15.35 -7.14
N TYR A 248 4.35 15.78 -6.57
CA TYR A 248 3.11 16.20 -7.23
C TYR A 248 2.44 17.32 -6.46
#